data_adb0093b725f61febc1393d164771725
#
_entry.id   adb0093b725f61febc1393d164771725
#
_cell.length_a   1.000
_cell.length_b   1.000
_cell.length_c   1.000
_cell.angle_alpha   90.00
_cell.angle_beta   90.00
_cell.angle_gamma   90.00
#
_symmetry.space_group_name_H-M   'P 1'
#
loop_
_entity.id
_entity.type
_entity.pdbx_description
1 polymer ?
#
loop_
_entity_poly.entity_id
_entity_poly.type
_entity_poly.pdbx_seq_one_letter_code
_entity_poly.pdbx_strand_id
1 'polypeptide(L)'
;MDKVISAFARIRSTLGRERSTCWLSRWLFLRLIGGIYLIAFVSLWGQIDGLVGHNGILPVADHFSAVGGRLGPERYWWLPTLCWFNTSDVFLHFQCAAGVVFSLLLIVGIAQILALAFLWAIYLSLSTICGDFLGFQWDTLLLETGCLAVFLAPRQWLPKLSLEPPPSVTVLWLCRWLLFRLMFMSGAVKLLSSDPSWWKLTALTFHYETQPLPTWIGWYAHQLPVWFQKTSVAIMFGIELAAPLLIFCGRRPRQIACGAFVLLMLLISLTGNYCFFNLLTVALCVLLLDDAFLLRLLPASLAAFVRTRLPSPAGQSAPTNRCLAHPANPSLASPEAGSHPAEAPVAFPSSEGSGVGLWVAVRTFGLVVLAAFILLVSGTETAARLFGVENLPPRLLGLLQWVSPLRTINSYGLFAVMTTTRLEIIVEGSNDRLTWLPYEFKWKPGDPKRRPAFVAPHQPRLDWQMWFAALGDYRGNPWFVNFLVRLAQGSPEVLALLRENPFPEKPPRYLRSVLYEYHFTDFATRQAAGDWWRRERKGLYCPEMSLRQIDGH
;
A
#
# COMPACT_ATOMS: atom_id res chain seq x y z
N MET A 1 4.11 -37.61 -18.89
CA MET A 1 4.79 -37.28 -17.62
C MET A 1 6.09 -36.55 -17.88
N ASP A 2 6.91 -36.98 -18.82
CA ASP A 2 8.21 -36.35 -19.13
C ASP A 2 8.15 -34.91 -19.64
N LYS A 3 7.15 -34.55 -20.42
CA LYS A 3 6.96 -33.15 -20.87
C LYS A 3 6.63 -32.19 -19.72
N VAL A 4 5.91 -32.64 -18.72
CA VAL A 4 5.59 -31.86 -17.52
C VAL A 4 6.83 -31.73 -16.64
N ILE A 5 7.60 -32.81 -16.45
CA ILE A 5 8.85 -32.79 -15.70
C ILE A 5 9.87 -31.88 -16.38
N SER A 6 9.99 -31.94 -17.72
CA SER A 6 10.89 -31.05 -18.47
C SER A 6 10.47 -29.59 -18.44
N ALA A 7 9.15 -29.30 -18.43
CA ALA A 7 8.64 -27.94 -18.24
C ALA A 7 8.94 -27.41 -16.82
N PHE A 8 8.74 -28.22 -15.78
CA PHE A 8 9.12 -27.87 -14.41
C PHE A 8 10.64 -27.69 -14.26
N ALA A 9 11.48 -28.53 -14.92
CA ALA A 9 12.92 -28.37 -14.91
C ALA A 9 13.37 -27.07 -15.61
N ARG A 10 12.74 -26.68 -16.73
CA ARG A 10 12.99 -25.39 -17.40
C ARG A 10 12.53 -24.21 -16.53
N ILE A 11 11.35 -24.27 -15.94
CA ILE A 11 10.86 -23.25 -15.00
C ILE A 11 11.85 -23.14 -13.82
N ARG A 12 12.28 -24.25 -13.24
CA ARG A 12 13.25 -24.28 -12.15
C ARG A 12 14.60 -23.71 -12.53
N SER A 13 15.12 -23.97 -13.73
CA SER A 13 16.39 -23.41 -14.22
C SER A 13 16.29 -21.90 -14.47
N THR A 14 15.18 -21.43 -15.03
CA THR A 14 14.90 -20.00 -15.25
C THR A 14 14.74 -19.27 -13.90
N LEU A 15 13.99 -19.86 -12.97
CA LEU A 15 13.82 -19.35 -11.61
C LEU A 15 15.13 -19.37 -10.81
N GLY A 16 15.97 -20.38 -11.00
CA GLY A 16 17.28 -20.51 -10.34
C GLY A 16 18.28 -19.43 -10.75
N ARG A 17 18.24 -18.97 -12.00
CA ARG A 17 19.15 -17.94 -12.53
C ARG A 17 18.90 -16.55 -11.92
N GLU A 18 17.69 -16.27 -11.40
CA GLU A 18 17.35 -14.98 -10.79
C GLU A 18 17.77 -14.86 -9.31
N ARG A 19 18.07 -15.98 -8.63
CA ARG A 19 18.41 -15.96 -7.20
C ARG A 19 19.65 -15.15 -6.87
N SER A 20 20.60 -15.08 -7.78
CA SER A 20 21.90 -14.44 -7.55
C SER A 20 21.89 -12.92 -7.81
N THR A 21 20.80 -12.36 -8.38
CA THR A 21 20.81 -10.99 -8.90
C THR A 21 19.82 -10.04 -8.24
N CYS A 22 19.17 -10.42 -7.13
CA CYS A 22 18.10 -9.64 -6.52
C CYS A 22 18.33 -9.30 -5.02
N TRP A 23 19.57 -9.32 -4.51
CA TRP A 23 19.87 -8.92 -3.14
C TRP A 23 19.65 -7.43 -2.90
N LEU A 24 20.18 -6.59 -3.81
CA LEU A 24 20.07 -5.13 -3.71
C LEU A 24 18.63 -4.69 -3.92
N SER A 25 17.91 -5.32 -4.86
CA SER A 25 16.48 -5.04 -5.09
C SER A 25 15.65 -5.34 -3.84
N ARG A 26 15.87 -6.51 -3.18
CA ARG A 26 15.22 -6.84 -1.92
C ARG A 26 15.60 -5.86 -0.81
N TRP A 27 16.89 -5.56 -0.67
CA TRP A 27 17.39 -4.63 0.34
C TRP A 27 16.71 -3.26 0.20
N LEU A 28 16.70 -2.70 -1.01
CA LEU A 28 16.08 -1.40 -1.29
C LEU A 28 14.57 -1.43 -1.05
N PHE A 29 13.89 -2.48 -1.54
CA PHE A 29 12.45 -2.66 -1.34
C PHE A 29 12.08 -2.64 0.15
N LEU A 30 12.82 -3.38 1.00
CA LEU A 30 12.52 -3.44 2.43
C LEU A 30 12.74 -2.09 3.13
N ARG A 31 13.69 -1.26 2.68
CA ARG A 31 13.90 0.10 3.21
C ARG A 31 12.77 1.03 2.78
N LEU A 32 12.34 0.93 1.52
CA LEU A 32 11.21 1.71 1.01
C LEU A 32 9.91 1.34 1.73
N ILE A 33 9.62 0.06 1.95
CA ILE A 33 8.45 -0.38 2.73
C ILE A 33 8.51 0.14 4.16
N GLY A 34 9.69 0.11 4.82
CA GLY A 34 9.87 0.70 6.13
C GLY A 34 9.55 2.21 6.14
N GLY A 35 10.01 2.95 5.13
CA GLY A 35 9.69 4.38 4.96
C GLY A 35 8.20 4.62 4.72
N ILE A 36 7.54 3.76 3.95
CA ILE A 36 6.11 3.86 3.67
C ILE A 36 5.27 3.57 4.93
N TYR A 37 5.62 2.55 5.72
CA TYR A 37 4.99 2.31 7.02
C TYR A 37 5.20 3.49 7.97
N LEU A 38 6.40 4.06 8.02
CA LEU A 38 6.68 5.25 8.82
C LEU A 38 5.74 6.41 8.44
N ILE A 39 5.61 6.70 7.16
CA ILE A 39 4.68 7.71 6.64
C ILE A 39 3.24 7.40 7.03
N ALA A 40 2.81 6.14 6.87
CA ALA A 40 1.46 5.70 7.18
C ALA A 40 1.10 5.89 8.67
N PHE A 41 2.00 5.48 9.58
CA PHE A 41 1.79 5.62 11.02
C PHE A 41 1.88 7.07 11.49
N VAL A 42 2.88 7.85 11.05
CA VAL A 42 3.02 9.27 11.42
C VAL A 42 1.81 10.08 10.90
N SER A 43 1.39 9.81 9.66
CA SER A 43 0.22 10.47 9.06
C SER A 43 -1.07 10.18 9.83
N LEU A 44 -1.25 8.95 10.32
CA LEU A 44 -2.41 8.56 11.11
C LEU A 44 -2.33 9.11 12.53
N TRP A 45 -1.16 9.07 13.16
CA TRP A 45 -0.96 9.47 14.56
C TRP A 45 -1.42 10.89 14.84
N GLY A 46 -1.17 11.82 13.93
CA GLY A 46 -1.63 13.22 14.06
C GLY A 46 -3.13 13.43 13.88
N GLN A 47 -3.91 12.38 13.61
CA GLN A 47 -5.33 12.47 13.32
C GLN A 47 -6.18 11.51 14.19
N ILE A 48 -5.55 10.52 14.84
CA ILE A 48 -6.24 9.35 15.38
C ILE A 48 -7.27 9.72 16.45
N ASP A 49 -6.99 10.70 17.30
CA ASP A 49 -7.91 11.15 18.36
C ASP A 49 -9.19 11.72 17.76
N GLY A 50 -9.07 12.61 16.78
CA GLY A 50 -10.22 13.21 16.12
C GLY A 50 -11.01 12.22 15.26
N LEU A 51 -10.39 11.14 14.78
CA LEU A 51 -11.06 10.12 13.97
C LEU A 51 -11.79 9.08 14.84
N VAL A 52 -11.06 8.42 15.76
CA VAL A 52 -11.56 7.24 16.49
C VAL A 52 -11.28 7.27 18.00
N GLY A 53 -10.66 8.33 18.51
CA GLY A 53 -10.47 8.54 19.94
C GLY A 53 -11.78 8.71 20.70
N HIS A 54 -11.73 8.81 22.00
CA HIS A 54 -12.91 8.90 22.89
C HIS A 54 -13.87 10.03 22.49
N ASN A 55 -13.34 11.22 22.14
CA ASN A 55 -14.11 12.36 21.65
C ASN A 55 -14.07 12.50 20.11
N GLY A 56 -13.60 11.48 19.41
CA GLY A 56 -13.47 11.44 17.96
C GLY A 56 -14.80 11.25 17.23
N ILE A 57 -14.75 11.24 15.90
CA ILE A 57 -15.92 11.07 15.03
C ILE A 57 -16.57 9.70 15.20
N LEU A 58 -15.74 8.61 15.28
CA LEU A 58 -16.19 7.23 15.45
C LEU A 58 -15.43 6.57 16.63
N PRO A 59 -15.83 6.84 17.89
CA PRO A 59 -15.13 6.29 19.06
C PRO A 59 -15.07 4.76 19.04
N VAL A 60 -13.86 4.20 19.26
CA VAL A 60 -13.64 2.74 19.24
C VAL A 60 -14.50 2.03 20.27
N ALA A 61 -14.69 2.62 21.46
CA ALA A 61 -15.49 2.03 22.54
C ALA A 61 -16.95 1.86 22.14
N ASP A 62 -17.53 2.86 21.45
CA ASP A 62 -18.92 2.82 20.98
C ASP A 62 -19.10 1.76 19.89
N HIS A 63 -18.14 1.65 18.97
CA HIS A 63 -18.14 0.62 17.94
C HIS A 63 -18.14 -0.79 18.56
N PHE A 64 -17.30 -1.04 19.57
CA PHE A 64 -17.23 -2.35 20.22
C PHE A 64 -18.44 -2.66 21.09
N SER A 65 -19.06 -1.68 21.73
CA SER A 65 -20.30 -1.88 22.48
C SER A 65 -21.45 -2.32 21.54
N ALA A 66 -21.52 -1.72 20.35
CA ALA A 66 -22.54 -2.05 19.35
C ALA A 66 -22.35 -3.44 18.70
N VAL A 67 -21.08 -3.85 18.48
CA VAL A 67 -20.74 -5.10 17.78
C VAL A 67 -20.53 -6.28 18.75
N GLY A 68 -19.99 -6.03 19.95
CA GLY A 68 -19.60 -7.05 20.91
C GLY A 68 -20.76 -7.93 21.41
N GLY A 69 -21.97 -7.37 21.44
CA GLY A 69 -23.19 -8.13 21.78
C GLY A 69 -23.77 -8.99 20.64
N ARG A 70 -23.36 -8.75 19.40
CA ARG A 70 -23.89 -9.43 18.19
C ARG A 70 -22.98 -10.54 17.68
N LEU A 71 -21.66 -10.42 17.89
CA LEU A 71 -20.67 -11.40 17.45
C LEU A 71 -20.16 -12.19 18.67
N GLY A 72 -20.30 -13.50 18.64
CA GLY A 72 -19.72 -14.42 19.64
C GLY A 72 -18.17 -14.46 19.58
N PRO A 73 -17.53 -15.61 19.91
CA PRO A 73 -16.07 -15.77 19.84
C PRO A 73 -15.46 -15.49 18.47
N GLU A 74 -16.26 -15.59 17.41
CA GLU A 74 -15.85 -15.32 16.02
C GLU A 74 -15.47 -13.85 15.79
N ARG A 75 -15.83 -12.93 16.70
CA ARG A 75 -15.48 -11.50 16.62
C ARG A 75 -13.98 -11.24 16.45
N TYR A 76 -13.13 -12.07 17.06
CA TYR A 76 -11.67 -11.94 16.94
C TYR A 76 -11.15 -12.24 15.55
N TRP A 77 -11.87 -13.07 14.79
CA TRP A 77 -11.55 -13.36 13.38
C TRP A 77 -12.10 -12.29 12.45
N TRP A 78 -13.37 -11.92 12.63
CA TRP A 78 -14.05 -10.95 11.75
C TRP A 78 -13.56 -9.52 11.96
N LEU A 79 -13.11 -9.19 13.17
CA LEU A 79 -12.54 -7.89 13.53
C LEU A 79 -11.17 -8.09 14.18
N PRO A 80 -10.13 -8.40 13.39
CA PRO A 80 -8.77 -8.67 13.89
C PRO A 80 -8.10 -7.37 14.33
N THR A 81 -8.25 -7.02 15.61
CA THR A 81 -7.69 -5.80 16.20
C THR A 81 -7.16 -6.05 17.59
N LEU A 82 -6.08 -5.33 17.93
CA LEU A 82 -5.53 -5.30 19.29
C LEU A 82 -6.41 -4.51 20.27
N CYS A 83 -7.33 -3.67 19.76
CA CYS A 83 -8.21 -2.86 20.59
C CYS A 83 -9.23 -3.67 21.39
N TRP A 84 -9.37 -4.98 21.15
CA TRP A 84 -10.10 -5.87 22.06
C TRP A 84 -9.48 -5.95 23.46
N PHE A 85 -8.19 -5.64 23.61
CA PHE A 85 -7.51 -5.62 24.91
C PHE A 85 -7.67 -4.27 25.62
N ASN A 86 -7.67 -3.16 24.86
CA ASN A 86 -7.78 -1.82 25.40
C ASN A 86 -8.25 -0.84 24.32
N THR A 87 -9.27 -0.02 24.62
CA THR A 87 -9.86 0.97 23.70
C THR A 87 -9.48 2.41 24.03
N SER A 88 -8.58 2.63 25.01
CA SER A 88 -8.18 3.98 25.43
C SER A 88 -7.35 4.70 24.37
N ASP A 89 -7.42 6.03 24.37
CA ASP A 89 -6.63 6.88 23.47
C ASP A 89 -5.13 6.63 23.67
N VAL A 90 -4.68 6.40 24.93
CA VAL A 90 -3.29 6.02 25.22
C VAL A 90 -2.87 4.76 24.47
N PHE A 91 -3.75 3.77 24.35
CA PHE A 91 -3.43 2.54 23.63
C PHE A 91 -3.43 2.74 22.10
N LEU A 92 -4.26 3.64 21.58
CA LEU A 92 -4.21 4.06 20.19
C LEU A 92 -2.87 4.74 19.85
N HIS A 93 -2.44 5.68 20.71
CA HIS A 93 -1.12 6.31 20.59
C HIS A 93 0.02 5.31 20.71
N PHE A 94 -0.08 4.34 21.65
CA PHE A 94 0.92 3.27 21.80
C PHE A 94 1.06 2.45 20.51
N GLN A 95 -0.04 2.08 19.85
CA GLN A 95 -0.02 1.36 18.56
C GLN A 95 0.68 2.19 17.48
N CYS A 96 0.36 3.50 17.37
CA CYS A 96 1.01 4.39 16.42
C CYS A 96 2.52 4.52 16.71
N ALA A 97 2.90 4.74 17.97
CA ALA A 97 4.29 4.85 18.39
C ALA A 97 5.09 3.56 18.11
N ALA A 98 4.51 2.40 18.45
CA ALA A 98 5.10 1.11 18.14
C ALA A 98 5.28 0.93 16.63
N GLY A 99 4.29 1.32 15.81
CA GLY A 99 4.39 1.33 14.37
C GLY A 99 5.56 2.18 13.86
N VAL A 100 5.77 3.36 14.42
CA VAL A 100 6.92 4.23 14.09
C VAL A 100 8.23 3.55 14.46
N VAL A 101 8.35 2.99 15.66
CA VAL A 101 9.57 2.31 16.13
C VAL A 101 9.92 1.12 15.22
N PHE A 102 8.95 0.24 14.94
CA PHE A 102 9.20 -0.91 14.07
C PHE A 102 9.50 -0.49 12.61
N SER A 103 8.94 0.61 12.13
CA SER A 103 9.29 1.18 10.82
C SER A 103 10.76 1.62 10.78
N LEU A 104 11.25 2.30 11.81
CA LEU A 104 12.64 2.71 11.93
C LEU A 104 13.58 1.51 12.02
N LEU A 105 13.22 0.47 12.82
CA LEU A 105 13.98 -0.78 12.87
C LEU A 105 14.08 -1.46 11.50
N LEU A 106 12.99 -1.46 10.73
CA LEU A 106 12.97 -2.00 9.37
C LEU A 106 13.83 -1.18 8.42
N ILE A 107 13.80 0.15 8.50
CA ILE A 107 14.64 1.06 7.69
C ILE A 107 16.13 0.81 7.97
N VAL A 108 16.51 0.66 9.23
CA VAL A 108 17.89 0.33 9.61
C VAL A 108 18.23 -1.12 9.25
N GLY A 109 17.23 -2.02 9.26
CA GLY A 109 17.36 -3.45 8.89
C GLY A 109 17.52 -4.39 10.06
N ILE A 110 17.18 -3.94 11.26
CA ILE A 110 17.24 -4.76 12.48
C ILE A 110 15.97 -5.61 12.55
N ALA A 111 16.13 -6.90 12.87
CA ALA A 111 15.05 -7.87 13.12
C ALA A 111 13.90 -7.80 12.09
N GLN A 112 14.24 -7.73 10.79
CA GLN A 112 13.33 -7.33 9.70
C GLN A 112 12.03 -8.14 9.65
N ILE A 113 12.09 -9.47 9.89
CA ILE A 113 10.89 -10.33 9.90
C ILE A 113 9.94 -9.95 11.04
N LEU A 114 10.47 -9.77 12.25
CA LEU A 114 9.67 -9.38 13.41
C LEU A 114 9.10 -7.96 13.24
N ALA A 115 9.95 -7.03 12.78
CA ALA A 115 9.50 -5.66 12.51
C ALA A 115 8.32 -5.66 11.52
N LEU A 116 8.42 -6.40 10.40
CA LEU A 116 7.34 -6.50 9.41
C LEU A 116 6.09 -7.18 9.97
N ALA A 117 6.24 -8.25 10.76
CA ALA A 117 5.11 -8.94 11.38
C ALA A 117 4.33 -8.02 12.34
N PHE A 118 5.05 -7.25 13.19
CA PHE A 118 4.43 -6.27 14.07
C PHE A 118 3.82 -5.10 13.30
N LEU A 119 4.51 -4.56 12.29
CA LEU A 119 3.97 -3.50 11.43
C LEU A 119 2.67 -3.93 10.75
N TRP A 120 2.63 -5.13 10.20
CA TRP A 120 1.43 -5.69 9.60
C TRP A 120 0.30 -5.86 10.61
N ALA A 121 0.57 -6.46 11.77
CA ALA A 121 -0.43 -6.72 12.80
C ALA A 121 -1.01 -5.42 13.39
N ILE A 122 -0.15 -4.43 13.70
CA ILE A 122 -0.57 -3.13 14.23
C ILE A 122 -1.37 -2.36 13.17
N TYR A 123 -0.90 -2.36 11.91
CA TYR A 123 -1.60 -1.65 10.85
C TYR A 123 -2.96 -2.29 10.52
N LEU A 124 -3.05 -3.62 10.55
CA LEU A 124 -4.32 -4.35 10.45
C LEU A 124 -5.26 -3.98 11.60
N SER A 125 -4.75 -3.95 12.83
CA SER A 125 -5.50 -3.54 14.01
C SER A 125 -6.13 -2.15 13.85
N LEU A 126 -5.31 -1.15 13.51
CA LEU A 126 -5.76 0.22 13.31
C LEU A 126 -6.70 0.36 12.10
N SER A 127 -6.41 -0.36 11.01
CA SER A 127 -7.24 -0.38 9.80
C SER A 127 -8.63 -0.97 10.06
N THR A 128 -8.74 -1.93 10.98
CA THR A 128 -10.01 -2.54 11.38
C THR A 128 -10.89 -1.57 12.16
N ILE A 129 -10.31 -0.85 13.14
CA ILE A 129 -11.08 0.07 13.99
C ILE A 129 -11.40 1.41 13.33
N CYS A 130 -10.52 1.90 12.46
CA CYS A 130 -10.74 3.18 11.77
C CYS A 130 -11.73 3.07 10.60
N GLY A 131 -12.17 1.86 10.22
CA GLY A 131 -13.25 1.63 9.25
C GLY A 131 -13.13 2.50 7.99
N ASP A 132 -14.09 3.39 7.79
CA ASP A 132 -14.17 4.28 6.63
C ASP A 132 -12.91 5.14 6.44
N PHE A 133 -12.23 5.53 7.52
CA PHE A 133 -11.04 6.38 7.44
C PHE A 133 -9.76 5.63 7.00
N LEU A 134 -9.72 4.28 7.09
CA LEU A 134 -8.62 3.42 6.65
C LEU A 134 -9.06 2.30 5.69
N GLY A 135 -10.17 2.49 4.98
CA GLY A 135 -10.71 1.55 3.98
C GLY A 135 -10.19 1.76 2.56
N PHE A 136 -9.13 2.52 2.34
CA PHE A 136 -8.64 2.85 0.99
C PHE A 136 -7.74 1.76 0.40
N GLN A 137 -7.64 1.74 -0.94
CA GLN A 137 -6.83 0.74 -1.65
C GLN A 137 -5.34 0.78 -1.29
N TRP A 138 -4.77 1.93 -0.93
CA TRP A 138 -3.37 1.99 -0.48
C TRP A 138 -3.16 1.38 0.89
N ASP A 139 -4.16 1.45 1.80
CA ASP A 139 -4.09 0.80 3.11
C ASP A 139 -4.11 -0.73 2.95
N THR A 140 -5.00 -1.25 2.11
CA THR A 140 -5.06 -2.69 1.82
C THR A 140 -3.86 -3.18 1.01
N LEU A 141 -3.34 -2.36 0.07
CA LEU A 141 -2.11 -2.67 -0.66
C LEU A 141 -0.90 -2.73 0.28
N LEU A 142 -0.81 -1.84 1.28
CA LEU A 142 0.26 -1.86 2.27
C LEU A 142 0.21 -3.12 3.12
N LEU A 143 -0.99 -3.57 3.53
CA LEU A 143 -1.18 -4.81 4.27
C LEU A 143 -0.79 -6.04 3.44
N GLU A 144 -1.22 -6.14 2.19
CA GLU A 144 -0.86 -7.25 1.31
C GLU A 144 0.64 -7.26 1.00
N THR A 145 1.22 -6.09 0.69
CA THR A 145 2.66 -5.95 0.44
C THR A 145 3.49 -6.27 1.69
N GLY A 146 3.06 -5.79 2.86
CA GLY A 146 3.71 -6.07 4.14
C GLY A 146 3.71 -7.56 4.50
N CYS A 147 2.58 -8.23 4.30
CA CYS A 147 2.47 -9.68 4.48
C CYS A 147 3.47 -10.44 3.59
N LEU A 148 3.54 -10.11 2.30
CA LEU A 148 4.52 -10.72 1.38
C LEU A 148 5.97 -10.38 1.76
N ALA A 149 6.22 -9.16 2.25
CA ALA A 149 7.54 -8.71 2.68
C ALA A 149 8.08 -9.51 3.87
N VAL A 150 7.22 -10.01 4.80
CA VAL A 150 7.63 -10.90 5.89
C VAL A 150 8.34 -12.14 5.36
N PHE A 151 7.80 -12.75 4.29
CA PHE A 151 8.39 -13.96 3.67
C PHE A 151 9.60 -13.64 2.77
N LEU A 152 9.74 -12.39 2.32
CA LEU A 152 10.86 -11.93 1.49
C LEU A 152 12.07 -11.52 2.35
N ALA A 153 11.85 -11.08 3.58
CA ALA A 153 12.86 -10.55 4.47
C ALA A 153 13.92 -11.61 4.86
N PRO A 154 15.19 -11.21 5.05
CA PRO A 154 16.23 -12.10 5.53
C PRO A 154 16.04 -12.40 7.02
N ARG A 155 16.48 -13.61 7.45
CA ARG A 155 16.35 -14.08 8.84
C ARG A 155 17.38 -13.50 9.82
N GLN A 156 18.14 -12.52 9.41
CA GLN A 156 19.21 -11.94 10.21
C GLN A 156 18.65 -10.92 11.19
N TRP A 157 19.20 -10.93 12.41
CA TRP A 157 18.87 -9.94 13.44
C TRP A 157 19.51 -8.58 13.16
N LEU A 158 20.76 -8.59 12.68
CA LEU A 158 21.52 -7.40 12.35
C LEU A 158 21.82 -7.32 10.85
N PRO A 159 21.86 -6.12 10.27
CA PRO A 159 22.03 -5.93 8.84
C PRO A 159 23.46 -6.28 8.40
N LYS A 160 23.64 -7.42 7.75
CA LYS A 160 24.90 -7.83 7.12
C LYS A 160 24.61 -8.32 5.70
N LEU A 161 24.58 -7.39 4.75
CA LEU A 161 24.22 -7.68 3.35
C LEU A 161 25.07 -8.83 2.75
N SER A 162 26.37 -8.89 3.08
CA SER A 162 27.30 -9.93 2.59
C SER A 162 26.96 -11.35 3.05
N LEU A 163 26.23 -11.49 4.15
CA LEU A 163 25.82 -12.77 4.72
C LEU A 163 24.35 -13.11 4.45
N GLU A 164 23.63 -12.25 3.73
CA GLU A 164 22.21 -12.48 3.46
C GLU A 164 22.01 -13.66 2.49
N PRO A 165 21.08 -14.59 2.79
CA PRO A 165 20.71 -15.63 1.85
C PRO A 165 20.04 -15.03 0.61
N PRO A 166 20.09 -15.70 -0.54
CA PRO A 166 19.38 -15.26 -1.73
C PRO A 166 17.88 -15.13 -1.44
N PRO A 167 17.20 -14.10 -2.02
CA PRO A 167 15.76 -13.96 -1.85
C PRO A 167 15.01 -15.16 -2.42
N SER A 168 13.89 -15.50 -1.79
CA SER A 168 13.00 -16.56 -2.29
C SER A 168 12.43 -16.16 -3.64
N VAL A 169 12.72 -16.94 -4.67
CA VAL A 169 12.19 -16.71 -6.02
C VAL A 169 10.66 -16.80 -6.03
N THR A 170 10.09 -17.74 -5.28
CA THR A 170 8.65 -17.89 -5.15
C THR A 170 8.01 -16.60 -4.62
N VAL A 171 8.56 -16.01 -3.55
CA VAL A 171 8.02 -14.77 -2.96
C VAL A 171 8.22 -13.57 -3.88
N LEU A 172 9.36 -13.48 -4.58
CA LEU A 172 9.57 -12.45 -5.61
C LEU A 172 8.50 -12.53 -6.71
N TRP A 173 8.13 -13.75 -7.14
CA TRP A 173 7.06 -13.92 -8.12
C TRP A 173 5.68 -13.55 -7.56
N LEU A 174 5.40 -13.81 -6.29
CA LEU A 174 4.17 -13.35 -5.64
C LEU A 174 4.09 -11.80 -5.58
N CYS A 175 5.20 -11.12 -5.27
CA CYS A 175 5.26 -9.66 -5.30
C CYS A 175 5.06 -9.11 -6.74
N ARG A 176 5.63 -9.77 -7.75
CA ARG A 176 5.43 -9.42 -9.17
C ARG A 176 3.99 -9.68 -9.62
N TRP A 177 3.38 -10.76 -9.13
CA TRP A 177 1.97 -11.05 -9.35
C TRP A 177 1.06 -10.01 -8.71
N LEU A 178 1.38 -9.55 -7.50
CA LEU A 178 0.68 -8.44 -6.85
C LEU A 178 0.76 -7.16 -7.70
N LEU A 179 1.95 -6.79 -8.17
CA LEU A 179 2.14 -5.62 -9.04
C LEU A 179 1.40 -5.79 -10.38
N PHE A 180 1.40 -6.99 -10.95
CA PHE A 180 0.61 -7.29 -12.16
C PHE A 180 -0.87 -7.04 -11.92
N ARG A 181 -1.45 -7.62 -10.86
CA ARG A 181 -2.87 -7.41 -10.52
C ARG A 181 -3.17 -5.93 -10.29
N LEU A 182 -2.32 -5.23 -9.55
CA LEU A 182 -2.49 -3.80 -9.27
C LEU A 182 -2.60 -3.00 -10.57
N MET A 183 -1.65 -3.16 -11.47
CA MET A 183 -1.59 -2.37 -12.71
C MET A 183 -2.63 -2.82 -13.74
N PHE A 184 -2.73 -4.13 -13.98
CA PHE A 184 -3.65 -4.66 -14.99
C PHE A 184 -5.12 -4.42 -14.61
N MET A 185 -5.47 -4.65 -13.36
CA MET A 185 -6.85 -4.44 -12.90
C MET A 185 -7.22 -2.96 -12.89
N SER A 186 -6.27 -2.04 -12.65
CA SER A 186 -6.53 -0.60 -12.77
C SER A 186 -7.01 -0.21 -14.17
N GLY A 187 -6.43 -0.77 -15.22
CA GLY A 187 -6.90 -0.56 -16.60
C GLY A 187 -8.16 -1.36 -16.94
N ALA A 188 -8.21 -2.63 -16.52
CA ALA A 188 -9.31 -3.53 -16.86
C ALA A 188 -10.66 -3.05 -16.29
N VAL A 189 -10.73 -2.63 -15.02
CA VAL A 189 -11.99 -2.18 -14.41
C VAL A 189 -12.54 -0.90 -15.06
N LYS A 190 -11.68 -0.03 -15.60
CA LYS A 190 -12.10 1.17 -16.33
C LYS A 190 -12.85 0.80 -17.62
N LEU A 191 -12.37 -0.22 -18.34
CA LEU A 191 -13.04 -0.71 -19.55
C LEU A 191 -14.29 -1.52 -19.22
N LEU A 192 -14.26 -2.33 -18.16
CA LEU A 192 -15.39 -3.17 -17.74
C LEU A 192 -16.54 -2.37 -17.13
N SER A 193 -16.28 -1.18 -16.59
CA SER A 193 -17.31 -0.30 -16.01
C SER A 193 -18.30 0.24 -17.02
N SER A 194 -18.01 0.12 -18.33
CA SER A 194 -18.80 0.69 -19.43
C SER A 194 -18.96 2.22 -19.37
N ASP A 195 -18.11 2.91 -18.61
CA ASP A 195 -18.13 4.37 -18.48
C ASP A 195 -17.72 5.02 -19.82
N PRO A 196 -18.59 5.87 -20.41
CA PRO A 196 -18.31 6.51 -21.69
C PRO A 196 -17.06 7.39 -21.68
N SER A 197 -16.66 7.95 -20.53
CA SER A 197 -15.50 8.84 -20.45
C SER A 197 -14.19 8.09 -20.71
N TRP A 198 -14.09 6.82 -20.28
CA TRP A 198 -12.95 5.95 -20.57
C TRP A 198 -12.94 5.49 -22.03
N TRP A 199 -14.08 5.04 -22.54
CA TRP A 199 -14.20 4.58 -23.94
C TRP A 199 -13.98 5.69 -24.97
N LYS A 200 -14.41 6.92 -24.66
CA LYS A 200 -14.19 8.10 -25.50
C LYS A 200 -12.83 8.78 -25.26
N LEU A 201 -12.02 8.23 -24.34
CA LEU A 201 -10.72 8.78 -23.92
C LEU A 201 -10.81 10.21 -23.36
N THR A 202 -11.97 10.60 -22.81
CA THR A 202 -12.20 11.95 -22.28
C THR A 202 -12.06 12.03 -20.75
N ALA A 203 -11.72 10.93 -20.07
CA ALA A 203 -11.69 10.88 -18.61
C ALA A 203 -10.80 11.96 -17.97
N LEU A 204 -9.64 12.28 -18.55
CA LEU A 204 -8.74 13.31 -18.00
C LEU A 204 -9.29 14.74 -18.15
N THR A 205 -10.29 14.99 -19.03
CA THR A 205 -10.94 16.31 -19.09
C THR A 205 -11.75 16.62 -17.82
N PHE A 206 -12.09 15.61 -17.04
CA PHE A 206 -12.79 15.72 -15.78
C PHE A 206 -11.88 15.45 -14.58
N HIS A 207 -11.01 14.44 -14.68
CA HIS A 207 -10.26 13.88 -13.58
C HIS A 207 -9.46 14.91 -12.77
N TYR A 208 -8.78 15.84 -13.43
CA TYR A 208 -7.91 16.79 -12.75
C TYR A 208 -8.63 17.68 -11.76
N GLU A 209 -9.86 18.10 -12.04
CA GLU A 209 -10.66 18.90 -11.12
C GLU A 209 -11.50 18.05 -10.17
N THR A 210 -11.95 16.85 -10.60
CA THR A 210 -12.90 16.05 -9.82
C THR A 210 -12.26 15.07 -8.83
N GLN A 211 -10.95 14.81 -8.92
CA GLN A 211 -10.23 13.95 -7.97
C GLN A 211 -10.27 14.49 -6.53
N PRO A 212 -10.19 13.67 -5.49
CA PRO A 212 -10.40 14.09 -4.09
C PRO A 212 -9.57 15.30 -3.68
N LEU A 213 -8.26 15.26 -3.88
CA LEU A 213 -7.34 16.34 -3.54
C LEU A 213 -6.44 16.69 -4.74
N PRO A 214 -6.86 17.59 -5.63
CA PRO A 214 -6.05 18.03 -6.75
C PRO A 214 -4.80 18.77 -6.28
N THR A 215 -3.76 18.76 -7.12
CA THR A 215 -2.59 19.64 -6.96
C THR A 215 -2.71 20.88 -7.86
N TRP A 216 -1.88 21.89 -7.59
CA TRP A 216 -1.81 23.05 -8.48
C TRP A 216 -1.26 22.67 -9.88
N ILE A 217 -0.42 21.62 -10.00
CA ILE A 217 -0.01 21.09 -11.31
C ILE A 217 -1.22 20.46 -12.02
N GLY A 218 -2.13 19.79 -11.28
CA GLY A 218 -3.39 19.28 -11.82
C GLY A 218 -4.24 20.37 -12.45
N TRP A 219 -4.27 21.58 -11.85
CA TRP A 219 -4.94 22.74 -12.44
C TRP A 219 -4.33 23.11 -13.81
N TYR A 220 -2.99 23.17 -13.94
CA TYR A 220 -2.35 23.42 -15.24
C TYR A 220 -2.59 22.28 -16.23
N ALA A 221 -2.55 21.03 -15.78
CA ALA A 221 -2.83 19.86 -16.63
C ALA A 221 -4.27 19.88 -17.18
N HIS A 222 -5.22 20.40 -16.39
CA HIS A 222 -6.61 20.57 -16.83
C HIS A 222 -6.74 21.56 -18.00
N GLN A 223 -5.89 22.57 -18.09
CA GLN A 223 -5.90 23.57 -19.17
C GLN A 223 -5.31 23.03 -20.49
N LEU A 224 -4.72 21.84 -20.51
CA LEU A 224 -4.15 21.25 -21.73
C LEU A 224 -5.24 20.92 -22.75
N PRO A 225 -4.95 21.02 -24.06
CA PRO A 225 -5.94 20.77 -25.10
C PRO A 225 -6.47 19.33 -25.07
N VAL A 226 -7.72 19.15 -25.44
CA VAL A 226 -8.44 17.87 -25.37
C VAL A 226 -7.71 16.73 -26.10
N TRP A 227 -7.08 17.01 -27.25
CA TRP A 227 -6.32 15.98 -27.97
C TRP A 227 -5.16 15.42 -27.12
N PHE A 228 -4.45 16.28 -26.37
CA PHE A 228 -3.37 15.87 -25.50
C PHE A 228 -3.89 14.99 -24.35
N GLN A 229 -5.00 15.38 -23.74
CA GLN A 229 -5.64 14.61 -22.67
C GLN A 229 -6.10 13.23 -23.16
N LYS A 230 -6.72 13.16 -24.35
CA LYS A 230 -7.11 11.88 -24.99
C LYS A 230 -5.91 10.98 -25.28
N THR A 231 -4.83 11.54 -25.80
CA THR A 231 -3.59 10.80 -26.04
C THR A 231 -2.99 10.28 -24.74
N SER A 232 -3.02 11.08 -23.67
CA SER A 232 -2.56 10.68 -22.34
C SER A 232 -3.36 9.51 -21.77
N VAL A 233 -4.70 9.49 -21.96
CA VAL A 233 -5.55 8.34 -21.57
C VAL A 233 -5.18 7.10 -22.37
N ALA A 234 -4.96 7.21 -23.70
CA ALA A 234 -4.56 6.07 -24.52
C ALA A 234 -3.21 5.49 -24.11
N ILE A 235 -2.22 6.35 -23.81
CA ILE A 235 -0.91 5.93 -23.28
C ILE A 235 -1.07 5.26 -21.92
N MET A 236 -1.88 5.83 -21.01
CA MET A 236 -2.19 5.24 -19.72
C MET A 236 -2.74 3.82 -19.87
N PHE A 237 -3.70 3.58 -20.77
CA PHE A 237 -4.20 2.22 -21.03
C PHE A 237 -3.11 1.29 -21.57
N GLY A 238 -2.21 1.78 -22.43
CA GLY A 238 -1.04 1.01 -22.85
C GLY A 238 -0.15 0.59 -21.66
N ILE A 239 0.06 1.50 -20.71
CA ILE A 239 0.84 1.22 -19.50
C ILE A 239 0.09 0.31 -18.54
N GLU A 240 -1.21 0.48 -18.33
CA GLU A 240 -1.99 -0.30 -17.37
C GLU A 240 -2.37 -1.70 -17.89
N LEU A 241 -2.55 -1.90 -19.19
CA LEU A 241 -3.01 -3.18 -19.76
C LEU A 241 -1.91 -3.98 -20.45
N ALA A 242 -1.06 -3.33 -21.26
CA ALA A 242 -0.04 -4.04 -22.02
C ALA A 242 1.29 -4.20 -21.24
N ALA A 243 1.78 -3.15 -20.58
CA ALA A 243 3.04 -3.22 -19.89
C ALA A 243 3.06 -4.25 -18.71
N PRO A 244 1.98 -4.56 -17.98
CA PRO A 244 1.98 -5.62 -16.97
C PRO A 244 2.33 -6.99 -17.52
N LEU A 245 1.99 -7.31 -18.76
CA LEU A 245 2.34 -8.58 -19.40
C LEU A 245 3.85 -8.76 -19.53
N LEU A 246 4.59 -7.65 -19.67
CA LEU A 246 6.05 -7.66 -19.75
C LEU A 246 6.73 -8.08 -18.45
N ILE A 247 6.02 -8.08 -17.31
CA ILE A 247 6.52 -8.56 -16.00
C ILE A 247 6.92 -10.04 -16.10
N PHE A 248 6.18 -10.83 -16.89
CA PHE A 248 6.38 -12.26 -17.06
C PHE A 248 7.39 -12.61 -18.17
N CYS A 249 7.86 -11.61 -18.90
CA CYS A 249 8.86 -11.75 -19.94
C CYS A 249 10.30 -11.73 -19.36
N GLY A 250 11.28 -11.77 -20.24
CA GLY A 250 12.70 -11.72 -19.86
C GLY A 250 13.10 -10.38 -19.20
N ARG A 251 14.38 -10.27 -18.85
CA ARG A 251 14.98 -9.16 -18.10
C ARG A 251 14.68 -7.77 -18.70
N ARG A 252 14.94 -7.57 -20.03
CA ARG A 252 14.75 -6.28 -20.69
C ARG A 252 13.29 -5.80 -20.72
N PRO A 253 12.30 -6.64 -21.13
CA PRO A 253 10.89 -6.27 -21.05
C PRO A 253 10.45 -5.87 -19.65
N ARG A 254 10.89 -6.57 -18.59
CA ARG A 254 10.61 -6.20 -17.20
C ARG A 254 11.13 -4.81 -16.80
N GLN A 255 12.33 -4.46 -17.28
CA GLN A 255 12.90 -3.13 -17.04
C GLN A 255 12.10 -2.04 -17.74
N ILE A 256 11.58 -2.30 -18.95
CA ILE A 256 10.70 -1.39 -19.69
C ILE A 256 9.38 -1.20 -18.90
N ALA A 257 8.76 -2.30 -18.44
CA ALA A 257 7.56 -2.22 -17.62
C ALA A 257 7.79 -1.39 -16.34
N CYS A 258 8.91 -1.62 -15.64
CA CYS A 258 9.30 -0.83 -14.48
C CYS A 258 9.37 0.66 -14.81
N GLY A 259 10.06 1.04 -15.88
CA GLY A 259 10.17 2.45 -16.31
C GLY A 259 8.81 3.07 -16.63
N ALA A 260 7.94 2.33 -17.34
CA ALA A 260 6.59 2.79 -17.69
C ALA A 260 5.72 3.00 -16.44
N PHE A 261 5.75 2.06 -15.48
CA PHE A 261 4.99 2.19 -14.22
C PHE A 261 5.50 3.34 -13.36
N VAL A 262 6.82 3.47 -13.20
CA VAL A 262 7.43 4.58 -12.44
C VAL A 262 7.07 5.92 -13.06
N LEU A 263 7.12 6.04 -14.39
CA LEU A 263 6.71 7.26 -15.10
C LEU A 263 5.22 7.59 -14.83
N LEU A 264 4.34 6.60 -14.94
CA LEU A 264 2.91 6.79 -14.67
C LEU A 264 2.68 7.23 -13.22
N MET A 265 3.32 6.57 -12.23
CA MET A 265 3.19 6.94 -10.81
C MET A 265 3.72 8.36 -10.54
N LEU A 266 4.79 8.77 -11.22
CA LEU A 266 5.31 10.12 -11.12
C LEU A 266 4.30 11.16 -11.65
N LEU A 267 3.74 10.93 -12.84
CA LEU A 267 2.74 11.83 -13.43
C LEU A 267 1.48 11.94 -12.56
N ILE A 268 1.00 10.83 -12.00
CA ILE A 268 -0.12 10.82 -11.06
C ILE A 268 0.24 11.61 -9.80
N SER A 269 1.44 11.42 -9.23
CA SER A 269 1.89 12.14 -8.03
C SER A 269 2.02 13.65 -8.24
N LEU A 270 2.35 14.08 -9.45
CA LEU A 270 2.43 15.50 -9.79
C LEU A 270 1.05 16.14 -9.91
N THR A 271 0.05 15.43 -10.40
CA THR A 271 -1.27 15.99 -10.72
C THR A 271 -2.33 15.74 -9.64
N GLY A 272 -2.08 14.83 -8.69
CA GLY A 272 -3.02 14.48 -7.63
C GLY A 272 -2.35 13.94 -6.38
N ASN A 273 -3.07 14.01 -5.26
CA ASN A 273 -2.59 13.56 -3.95
C ASN A 273 -3.21 12.19 -3.60
N TYR A 274 -2.45 11.11 -3.77
CA TYR A 274 -2.88 9.72 -3.48
C TYR A 274 -2.07 9.11 -2.33
N CYS A 275 -1.81 9.89 -1.28
CA CYS A 275 -1.11 9.40 -0.09
C CYS A 275 0.25 8.77 -0.47
N PHE A 276 0.57 7.64 0.12
CA PHE A 276 1.75 6.82 -0.20
C PHE A 276 1.51 5.77 -1.32
N PHE A 277 0.33 5.75 -1.97
CA PHE A 277 -0.02 4.75 -2.99
C PHE A 277 1.01 4.68 -4.13
N ASN A 278 1.37 5.83 -4.69
CA ASN A 278 2.34 5.90 -5.79
C ASN A 278 3.74 5.45 -5.33
N LEU A 279 4.16 5.81 -4.12
CA LEU A 279 5.44 5.38 -3.53
C LEU A 279 5.46 3.86 -3.31
N LEU A 280 4.36 3.29 -2.85
CA LEU A 280 4.21 1.85 -2.62
C LEU A 280 4.27 1.07 -3.94
N THR A 281 3.63 1.58 -4.98
CA THR A 281 3.71 1.01 -6.33
C THR A 281 5.14 1.07 -6.88
N VAL A 282 5.84 2.20 -6.70
CA VAL A 282 7.24 2.33 -7.09
C VAL A 282 8.15 1.37 -6.30
N ALA A 283 7.88 1.18 -4.99
CA ALA A 283 8.61 0.19 -4.19
C ALA A 283 8.44 -1.24 -4.74
N LEU A 284 7.23 -1.62 -5.15
CA LEU A 284 6.99 -2.91 -5.82
C LEU A 284 7.71 -2.99 -7.17
N CYS A 285 7.79 -1.90 -7.95
CA CYS A 285 8.51 -1.85 -9.22
C CYS A 285 10.01 -2.14 -9.06
N VAL A 286 10.64 -1.81 -7.92
CA VAL A 286 12.05 -2.13 -7.64
C VAL A 286 12.30 -3.64 -7.74
N LEU A 287 11.33 -4.49 -7.40
CA LEU A 287 11.44 -5.95 -7.49
C LEU A 287 11.41 -6.50 -8.93
N LEU A 288 11.14 -5.65 -9.92
CA LEU A 288 11.30 -5.98 -11.34
C LEU A 288 12.76 -5.84 -11.81
N LEU A 289 13.57 -5.10 -11.07
CA LEU A 289 14.96 -4.81 -11.39
C LEU A 289 15.90 -5.86 -10.79
N ASP A 290 17.04 -6.04 -11.40
CA ASP A 290 18.13 -6.88 -10.87
C ASP A 290 19.31 -6.04 -10.37
N ASP A 291 20.19 -6.64 -9.60
CA ASP A 291 21.33 -5.98 -8.98
C ASP A 291 22.25 -5.32 -10.02
N ALA A 292 22.45 -5.97 -11.18
CA ALA A 292 23.28 -5.41 -12.23
C ALA A 292 22.68 -4.16 -12.88
N PHE A 293 21.36 -4.04 -12.95
CA PHE A 293 20.68 -2.82 -13.40
C PHE A 293 20.81 -1.71 -12.36
N LEU A 294 20.49 -2.02 -11.09
CA LEU A 294 20.56 -1.06 -10.00
C LEU A 294 21.98 -0.50 -9.82
N LEU A 295 23.00 -1.33 -9.93
CA LEU A 295 24.41 -0.90 -9.86
C LEU A 295 24.82 0.03 -11.01
N ARG A 296 24.15 -0.05 -12.17
CA ARG A 296 24.40 0.91 -13.29
C ARG A 296 23.83 2.28 -13.04
N LEU A 297 22.80 2.40 -12.19
CA LEU A 297 22.21 3.70 -11.83
C LEU A 297 23.04 4.44 -10.77
N LEU A 298 23.99 3.76 -10.10
CA LEU A 298 24.83 4.35 -9.08
C LEU A 298 26.10 4.94 -9.70
N PRO A 299 26.66 6.02 -9.12
CA PRO A 299 28.02 6.48 -9.45
C PRO A 299 29.04 5.35 -9.32
N ALA A 300 30.06 5.33 -10.17
CA ALA A 300 31.02 4.21 -10.27
C ALA A 300 31.68 3.87 -8.92
N SER A 301 32.04 4.87 -8.12
CA SER A 301 32.62 4.69 -6.78
C SER A 301 31.67 3.99 -5.81
N LEU A 302 30.40 4.41 -5.79
CA LEU A 302 29.36 3.81 -4.95
C LEU A 302 28.99 2.41 -5.43
N ALA A 303 28.91 2.20 -6.75
CA ALA A 303 28.68 0.89 -7.33
C ALA A 303 29.79 -0.12 -6.98
N ALA A 304 31.06 0.32 -7.02
CA ALA A 304 32.20 -0.49 -6.58
C ALA A 304 32.10 -0.84 -5.09
N PHE A 305 31.84 0.16 -4.22
CA PHE A 305 31.65 -0.06 -2.78
C PHE A 305 30.50 -1.03 -2.48
N VAL A 306 29.35 -0.89 -3.15
CA VAL A 306 28.19 -1.78 -2.95
C VAL A 306 28.51 -3.21 -3.42
N ARG A 307 29.23 -3.36 -4.56
CA ARG A 307 29.64 -4.69 -5.06
C ARG A 307 30.46 -5.47 -4.04
N THR A 308 31.36 -4.83 -3.30
CA THR A 308 32.17 -5.50 -2.26
C THR A 308 31.34 -5.97 -1.07
N ARG A 309 30.13 -5.44 -0.90
CA ARG A 309 29.18 -5.78 0.17
C ARG A 309 28.12 -6.81 -0.24
N LEU A 310 27.98 -7.10 -1.53
CA LEU A 310 27.08 -8.14 -2.01
C LEU A 310 27.67 -9.53 -1.75
N PRO A 311 26.82 -10.54 -1.47
CA PRO A 311 27.26 -11.93 -1.34
C PRO A 311 27.97 -12.40 -2.61
N SER A 312 29.12 -13.06 -2.46
CA SER A 312 29.84 -13.63 -3.60
C SER A 312 29.12 -14.87 -4.12
N PRO A 313 28.90 -15.00 -5.45
CA PRO A 313 28.32 -16.21 -6.03
C PRO A 313 29.19 -17.45 -5.81
N ALA A 314 30.50 -17.28 -5.62
CA ALA A 314 31.49 -18.36 -5.45
C ALA A 314 31.44 -19.03 -4.07
N GLY A 315 30.82 -18.39 -3.05
CA GLY A 315 30.77 -18.96 -1.70
C GLY A 315 29.72 -20.06 -1.45
N GLN A 316 28.92 -20.42 -2.45
CA GLN A 316 27.83 -21.39 -2.30
C GLN A 316 28.13 -22.80 -2.84
N SER A 317 29.32 -23.06 -3.38
CA SER A 317 29.69 -24.34 -3.99
C SER A 317 30.96 -25.00 -3.44
N ALA A 318 31.49 -24.59 -2.28
CA ALA A 318 32.57 -25.32 -1.63
C ALA A 318 32.03 -25.98 -0.35
N PRO A 319 31.96 -27.33 -0.28
CA PRO A 319 31.98 -27.98 1.01
C PRO A 319 33.34 -27.63 1.65
N THR A 320 33.29 -27.13 2.88
CA THR A 320 34.47 -26.81 3.69
C THR A 320 35.29 -28.09 3.95
N ASN A 321 36.12 -28.53 3.01
CA ASN A 321 37.28 -29.31 3.31
C ASN A 321 38.45 -28.35 3.58
N ARG A 322 38.49 -27.76 4.75
CA ARG A 322 39.74 -27.25 5.31
C ARG A 322 40.54 -28.44 5.80
N CYS A 323 41.26 -29.07 4.88
CA CYS A 323 42.44 -29.79 5.26
C CYS A 323 43.45 -28.78 5.77
N LEU A 324 43.79 -28.87 7.05
CA LEU A 324 44.93 -28.21 7.64
C LEU A 324 46.19 -28.71 6.93
N ALA A 325 46.69 -27.94 5.96
CA ALA A 325 48.02 -28.12 5.42
C ALA A 325 49.01 -27.62 6.47
N HIS A 326 49.67 -28.53 7.15
CA HIS A 326 50.91 -28.25 7.85
C HIS A 326 52.01 -27.89 6.84
N PRO A 327 52.88 -26.93 7.12
CA PRO A 327 54.01 -26.63 6.24
C PRO A 327 55.02 -27.76 6.32
N ALA A 328 55.28 -28.40 5.17
CA ALA A 328 56.33 -29.42 5.01
C ALA A 328 57.70 -28.73 5.04
N ASN A 329 58.55 -29.22 5.90
CA ASN A 329 59.99 -28.92 5.97
C ASN A 329 60.71 -29.86 4.96
N PRO A 330 61.58 -29.37 4.08
CA PRO A 330 62.29 -30.21 3.12
C PRO A 330 63.66 -30.60 3.66
N SER A 331 63.86 -31.83 4.05
CA SER A 331 65.20 -32.45 3.93
C SER A 331 65.18 -33.99 4.16
N LEU A 332 65.94 -34.66 3.31
CA LEU A 332 66.57 -36.01 3.39
C LEU A 332 65.89 -37.18 2.68
N ALA A 333 66.69 -37.70 1.79
CA ALA A 333 66.47 -38.71 0.76
C ALA A 333 66.58 -40.16 1.27
N SER A 334 65.85 -40.99 0.51
CA SER A 334 66.26 -42.35 0.04
C SER A 334 65.97 -43.58 0.89
N PRO A 335 66.02 -44.86 0.32
CA PRO A 335 64.80 -45.57 -0.08
C PRO A 335 64.69 -46.93 0.63
N GLU A 336 63.61 -47.64 0.56
CA GLU A 336 63.48 -49.07 0.24
C GLU A 336 62.08 -49.63 0.61
N ALA A 337 61.55 -50.32 -0.35
CA ALA A 337 60.75 -51.56 -0.43
C ALA A 337 59.86 -51.98 0.76
N GLY A 338 58.60 -52.25 0.46
CA GLY A 338 57.70 -53.05 1.30
C GLY A 338 56.21 -52.90 0.93
N SER A 339 55.78 -53.79 0.03
CA SER A 339 54.37 -53.96 -0.40
C SER A 339 53.52 -54.57 0.71
N HIS A 340 52.48 -53.83 1.19
CA HIS A 340 51.25 -54.39 1.76
C HIS A 340 50.08 -53.54 1.37
N PRO A 341 48.93 -54.10 0.95
CA PRO A 341 47.74 -53.31 0.64
C PRO A 341 47.06 -52.90 1.93
N ALA A 342 47.05 -51.58 2.24
CA ALA A 342 46.30 -51.06 3.31
C ALA A 342 44.83 -50.97 2.90
N GLU A 343 43.98 -51.63 3.67
CA GLU A 343 42.51 -51.49 3.61
C GLU A 343 42.10 -50.00 3.74
N ALA A 344 41.30 -49.54 2.80
CA ALA A 344 40.71 -48.20 2.86
C ALA A 344 39.78 -48.11 4.07
N PRO A 345 39.84 -47.03 4.89
CA PRO A 345 38.90 -46.86 5.98
C PRO A 345 37.51 -46.64 5.41
N VAL A 346 36.56 -47.46 5.83
CA VAL A 346 35.13 -47.30 5.58
C VAL A 346 34.70 -45.98 6.18
N ALA A 347 34.45 -44.98 5.31
CA ALA A 347 33.86 -43.71 5.71
C ALA A 347 32.39 -43.95 6.09
N PHE A 348 32.10 -43.94 7.39
CA PHE A 348 30.73 -43.86 7.86
C PHE A 348 30.12 -42.54 7.37
N PRO A 349 28.92 -42.52 6.77
CA PRO A 349 28.28 -41.29 6.40
C PRO A 349 27.92 -40.52 7.68
N SER A 350 28.54 -39.35 7.86
CA SER A 350 28.22 -38.45 8.96
C SER A 350 26.74 -38.07 8.91
N SER A 351 25.98 -38.36 9.95
CA SER A 351 24.56 -38.13 10.11
C SER A 351 24.16 -36.63 10.18
N GLU A 352 25.09 -35.69 10.11
CA GLU A 352 24.84 -34.25 10.14
C GLU A 352 24.25 -33.65 8.85
N GLY A 353 24.34 -34.35 7.71
CA GLY A 353 23.81 -33.88 6.43
C GLY A 353 22.31 -34.06 6.24
N SER A 354 21.66 -34.95 6.99
CA SER A 354 20.25 -35.31 6.77
C SER A 354 19.28 -34.29 7.34
N GLY A 355 19.59 -33.66 8.48
CA GLY A 355 18.73 -32.69 9.13
C GLY A 355 18.58 -31.35 8.37
N VAL A 356 19.69 -30.85 7.81
CA VAL A 356 19.68 -29.60 7.02
C VAL A 356 18.90 -29.75 5.72
N GLY A 357 19.01 -30.90 5.06
CA GLY A 357 18.26 -31.22 3.84
C GLY A 357 16.75 -31.27 4.09
N LEU A 358 16.31 -31.86 5.20
CA LEU A 358 14.91 -31.99 5.57
C LEU A 358 14.28 -30.60 5.88
N TRP A 359 14.97 -29.74 6.65
CA TRP A 359 14.50 -28.38 6.94
C TRP A 359 14.36 -27.52 5.68
N VAL A 360 15.27 -27.62 4.74
CA VAL A 360 15.19 -26.90 3.45
C VAL A 360 14.00 -27.42 2.63
N ALA A 361 13.77 -28.73 2.61
CA ALA A 361 12.64 -29.34 1.91
C ALA A 361 11.30 -28.92 2.52
N VAL A 362 11.14 -29.00 3.85
CA VAL A 362 9.92 -28.58 4.58
C VAL A 362 9.62 -27.10 4.34
N ARG A 363 10.62 -26.23 4.44
CA ARG A 363 10.46 -24.80 4.16
C ARG A 363 10.03 -24.54 2.72
N THR A 364 10.67 -25.20 1.75
CA THR A 364 10.34 -25.03 0.34
C THR A 364 8.92 -25.49 0.06
N PHE A 365 8.52 -26.65 0.61
CA PHE A 365 7.16 -27.16 0.51
C PHE A 365 6.14 -26.17 1.11
N GLY A 366 6.38 -25.68 2.34
CA GLY A 366 5.50 -24.70 2.98
C GLY A 366 5.35 -23.41 2.16
N LEU A 367 6.43 -22.89 1.56
CA LEU A 367 6.35 -21.73 0.67
C LEU A 367 5.60 -22.02 -0.63
N VAL A 368 5.70 -23.23 -1.19
CA VAL A 368 4.95 -23.62 -2.38
C VAL A 368 3.47 -23.72 -2.08
N VAL A 369 3.09 -24.33 -0.96
CA VAL A 369 1.69 -24.43 -0.50
C VAL A 369 1.11 -23.03 -0.27
N LEU A 370 1.84 -22.16 0.44
CA LEU A 370 1.43 -20.76 0.66
C LEU A 370 1.26 -20.02 -0.68
N ALA A 371 2.19 -20.18 -1.60
CA ALA A 371 2.10 -19.54 -2.91
C ALA A 371 0.91 -20.05 -3.72
N ALA A 372 0.65 -21.35 -3.71
CA ALA A 372 -0.52 -21.93 -4.36
C ALA A 372 -1.82 -21.37 -3.76
N PHE A 373 -1.90 -21.26 -2.43
CA PHE A 373 -3.03 -20.67 -1.73
C PHE A 373 -3.22 -19.18 -2.12
N ILE A 374 -2.16 -18.37 -2.07
CA ILE A 374 -2.22 -16.96 -2.46
C ILE A 374 -2.66 -16.80 -3.92
N LEU A 375 -2.12 -17.61 -4.83
CA LEU A 375 -2.49 -17.58 -6.25
C LEU A 375 -3.94 -18.01 -6.46
N LEU A 376 -4.41 -19.03 -5.75
CA LEU A 376 -5.80 -19.47 -5.82
C LEU A 376 -6.75 -18.33 -5.37
N VAL A 377 -6.55 -17.80 -4.18
CA VAL A 377 -7.44 -16.76 -3.60
C VAL A 377 -7.37 -15.48 -4.43
N SER A 378 -6.15 -14.99 -4.76
CA SER A 378 -5.99 -13.77 -5.54
C SER A 378 -6.42 -13.91 -7.01
N GLY A 379 -6.26 -15.10 -7.59
CA GLY A 379 -6.80 -15.43 -8.91
C GLY A 379 -8.31 -15.45 -8.92
N THR A 380 -8.93 -16.03 -7.88
CA THR A 380 -10.38 -16.01 -7.68
C THR A 380 -10.92 -14.59 -7.52
N GLU A 381 -10.26 -13.75 -6.71
CA GLU A 381 -10.63 -12.34 -6.55
C GLU A 381 -10.54 -11.57 -7.89
N THR A 382 -9.48 -11.80 -8.64
CA THR A 382 -9.30 -11.21 -9.97
C THR A 382 -10.39 -11.69 -10.95
N ALA A 383 -10.72 -12.99 -10.93
CA ALA A 383 -11.78 -13.56 -11.77
C ALA A 383 -13.17 -13.01 -11.38
N ALA A 384 -13.44 -12.84 -10.08
CA ALA A 384 -14.67 -12.22 -9.59
C ALA A 384 -14.88 -10.81 -10.18
N ARG A 385 -13.79 -10.04 -10.25
CA ARG A 385 -13.82 -8.67 -10.80
C ARG A 385 -13.95 -8.63 -12.32
N LEU A 386 -13.34 -9.59 -13.04
CA LEU A 386 -13.36 -9.62 -14.51
C LEU A 386 -14.65 -10.22 -15.06
N PHE A 387 -15.19 -11.24 -14.40
CA PHE A 387 -16.28 -12.07 -14.95
C PHE A 387 -17.58 -12.00 -14.14
N GLY A 388 -17.60 -11.25 -13.03
CA GLY A 388 -18.73 -11.17 -12.10
C GLY A 388 -18.68 -12.23 -11.00
N VAL A 389 -19.11 -11.81 -9.80
CA VAL A 389 -19.13 -12.65 -8.60
C VAL A 389 -20.12 -13.82 -8.75
N GLU A 390 -21.20 -13.60 -9.49
CA GLU A 390 -22.26 -14.56 -9.76
C GLU A 390 -21.79 -15.79 -10.56
N ASN A 391 -20.68 -15.67 -11.27
CA ASN A 391 -20.09 -16.76 -12.08
C ASN A 391 -19.12 -17.65 -11.29
N LEU A 392 -18.89 -17.35 -10.01
CA LEU A 392 -17.96 -18.11 -9.18
C LEU A 392 -18.65 -19.21 -8.36
N PRO A 393 -18.00 -20.38 -8.18
CA PRO A 393 -18.48 -21.42 -7.29
C PRO A 393 -18.63 -20.90 -5.85
N PRO A 394 -19.74 -21.25 -5.13
CA PRO A 394 -20.00 -20.78 -3.75
C PRO A 394 -18.85 -21.09 -2.76
N ARG A 395 -18.15 -22.21 -2.95
CA ARG A 395 -17.00 -22.58 -2.11
C ARG A 395 -15.83 -21.59 -2.22
N LEU A 396 -15.59 -21.05 -3.42
CA LEU A 396 -14.56 -20.04 -3.63
C LEU A 396 -14.98 -18.69 -3.05
N LEU A 397 -16.25 -18.33 -3.14
CA LEU A 397 -16.79 -17.14 -2.48
C LEU A 397 -16.67 -17.23 -0.95
N GLY A 398 -16.99 -18.39 -0.37
CA GLY A 398 -16.78 -18.62 1.06
C GLY A 398 -15.30 -18.49 1.47
N LEU A 399 -14.39 -18.96 0.63
CA LEU A 399 -12.94 -18.80 0.86
C LEU A 399 -12.50 -17.32 0.82
N LEU A 400 -13.01 -16.55 -0.14
CA LEU A 400 -12.72 -15.10 -0.22
C LEU A 400 -13.23 -14.38 1.03
N GLN A 401 -14.46 -14.66 1.46
CA GLN A 401 -15.05 -14.08 2.67
C GLN A 401 -14.23 -14.45 3.91
N TRP A 402 -13.80 -15.70 4.03
CA TRP A 402 -13.01 -16.16 5.18
C TRP A 402 -11.65 -15.48 5.27
N VAL A 403 -10.97 -15.20 4.14
CA VAL A 403 -9.65 -14.53 4.11
C VAL A 403 -9.76 -13.01 4.26
N SER A 404 -10.89 -12.41 3.86
CA SER A 404 -11.06 -10.95 3.74
C SER A 404 -10.73 -10.16 5.00
N PRO A 405 -10.99 -10.62 6.25
CA PRO A 405 -10.70 -9.85 7.45
C PRO A 405 -9.20 -9.56 7.64
N LEU A 406 -8.34 -10.44 7.16
CA LEU A 406 -6.88 -10.28 7.27
C LEU A 406 -6.30 -9.29 6.26
N ARG A 407 -7.08 -8.88 5.24
CA ARG A 407 -6.66 -7.94 4.17
C ARG A 407 -5.32 -8.29 3.53
N THR A 408 -4.99 -9.58 3.49
CA THR A 408 -3.75 -10.11 2.88
C THR A 408 -3.86 -10.35 1.39
N ILE A 409 -5.09 -10.38 0.87
CA ILE A 409 -5.40 -10.50 -0.57
C ILE A 409 -6.57 -9.57 -0.85
N ASN A 410 -6.41 -8.66 -1.81
CA ASN A 410 -7.38 -7.60 -2.07
C ASN A 410 -7.64 -7.42 -3.56
N SER A 411 -8.76 -6.76 -3.88
CA SER A 411 -9.07 -6.31 -5.24
C SER A 411 -8.48 -4.92 -5.49
N TYR A 412 -8.10 -4.68 -6.73
CA TYR A 412 -7.54 -3.41 -7.17
C TYR A 412 -8.32 -2.85 -8.36
N GLY A 413 -8.27 -1.53 -8.53
CA GLY A 413 -8.94 -0.83 -9.64
C GLY A 413 -9.53 0.49 -9.18
N LEU A 414 -8.69 1.54 -9.16
CA LEU A 414 -9.12 2.90 -8.86
C LEU A 414 -9.83 3.52 -10.05
N PHE A 415 -10.82 4.37 -9.77
CA PHE A 415 -11.54 5.16 -10.78
C PHE A 415 -12.16 4.31 -11.91
N ALA A 416 -12.78 3.18 -11.55
CA ALA A 416 -13.52 2.37 -12.50
C ALA A 416 -14.58 3.20 -13.25
N VAL A 417 -15.30 4.05 -12.50
CA VAL A 417 -16.23 5.05 -13.04
C VAL A 417 -15.63 6.45 -12.78
N MET A 418 -15.65 7.31 -13.78
CA MET A 418 -15.14 8.67 -13.67
C MET A 418 -16.22 9.59 -13.10
N THR A 419 -15.86 10.32 -12.05
CA THR A 419 -16.67 11.42 -11.54
C THR A 419 -16.55 12.61 -12.49
N THR A 420 -17.66 13.05 -13.08
CA THR A 420 -17.67 14.14 -14.07
C THR A 420 -18.00 15.50 -13.49
N THR A 421 -18.52 15.54 -12.26
CA THR A 421 -18.85 16.76 -11.51
C THR A 421 -18.12 16.77 -10.18
N ARG A 422 -17.60 17.92 -9.76
CA ARG A 422 -16.97 18.06 -8.46
C ARG A 422 -17.95 18.64 -7.47
N LEU A 423 -18.59 17.79 -6.68
CA LEU A 423 -19.41 18.21 -5.55
C LEU A 423 -18.54 18.37 -4.30
N GLU A 424 -18.77 19.45 -3.55
CA GLU A 424 -18.09 19.76 -2.28
C GLU A 424 -19.09 20.12 -1.22
N ILE A 425 -18.90 19.55 -0.04
CA ILE A 425 -19.71 19.85 1.15
C ILE A 425 -19.00 20.92 1.95
N ILE A 426 -19.67 22.06 2.18
CA ILE A 426 -19.23 23.12 3.08
C ILE A 426 -20.10 23.06 4.32
N VAL A 427 -19.46 22.81 5.47
CA VAL A 427 -20.12 22.81 6.78
C VAL A 427 -20.08 24.22 7.33
N GLU A 428 -21.23 24.76 7.74
CA GLU A 428 -21.36 26.11 8.24
C GLU A 428 -22.05 26.11 9.61
N GLY A 429 -21.55 26.96 10.50
CA GLY A 429 -22.15 27.22 11.81
C GLY A 429 -22.81 28.58 11.89
N SER A 430 -23.83 28.72 12.76
CA SER A 430 -24.52 29.99 13.04
C SER A 430 -25.02 30.03 14.48
N ASN A 431 -25.12 31.26 15.05
CA ASN A 431 -25.76 31.49 16.34
C ASN A 431 -27.16 32.13 16.21
N ASP A 432 -27.46 32.72 15.04
CA ASP A 432 -28.66 33.55 14.78
C ASP A 432 -29.48 33.08 13.57
N ARG A 433 -29.01 32.05 12.83
CA ARG A 433 -29.54 31.55 11.55
C ARG A 433 -29.49 32.56 10.40
N LEU A 434 -28.89 33.71 10.60
CA LEU A 434 -28.73 34.77 9.59
C LEU A 434 -27.29 34.77 9.06
N THR A 435 -26.32 34.78 9.97
CA THR A 435 -24.88 34.79 9.66
C THR A 435 -24.34 33.39 9.76
N TRP A 436 -23.85 32.85 8.64
CA TRP A 436 -23.30 31.53 8.55
C TRP A 436 -21.80 31.58 8.25
N LEU A 437 -21.00 30.97 9.13
CA LEU A 437 -19.53 30.93 9.02
C LEU A 437 -19.07 29.54 8.66
N PRO A 438 -18.22 29.37 7.61
CA PRO A 438 -17.77 28.07 7.18
C PRO A 438 -16.65 27.52 8.09
N TYR A 439 -16.70 26.21 8.34
CA TYR A 439 -15.57 25.46 8.88
C TYR A 439 -14.61 25.11 7.72
N GLU A 440 -13.42 25.66 7.72
CA GLU A 440 -12.43 25.42 6.68
C GLU A 440 -11.66 24.13 6.95
N PHE A 441 -11.61 23.25 5.94
CA PHE A 441 -10.82 22.03 5.97
C PHE A 441 -9.36 22.30 5.61
N LYS A 442 -8.44 21.43 6.07
CA LYS A 442 -7.01 21.66 5.85
C LYS A 442 -6.61 21.60 4.38
N TRP A 443 -7.18 20.66 3.62
CA TRP A 443 -6.65 20.31 2.30
C TRP A 443 -7.68 20.30 1.16
N LYS A 444 -8.93 19.90 1.42
CA LYS A 444 -9.96 19.91 0.39
C LYS A 444 -10.30 21.32 -0.08
N PRO A 445 -10.85 21.50 -1.29
CA PRO A 445 -11.35 22.79 -1.75
C PRO A 445 -12.38 23.40 -0.78
N GLY A 446 -12.25 24.69 -0.55
CA GLY A 446 -13.12 25.51 0.31
C GLY A 446 -13.18 26.92 -0.25
N ASP A 447 -12.34 27.85 0.23
CA ASP A 447 -12.19 29.18 -0.35
C ASP A 447 -11.74 29.08 -1.83
N PRO A 448 -12.46 29.71 -2.78
CA PRO A 448 -12.10 29.73 -4.21
C PRO A 448 -10.70 30.26 -4.50
N LYS A 449 -10.16 31.13 -3.67
CA LYS A 449 -8.82 31.70 -3.83
C LYS A 449 -7.69 30.76 -3.37
N ARG A 450 -8.05 29.71 -2.64
CA ARG A 450 -7.07 28.80 -2.09
C ARG A 450 -6.47 27.89 -3.17
N ARG A 451 -5.13 28.00 -3.34
CA ARG A 451 -4.39 27.16 -4.28
C ARG A 451 -4.46 25.69 -3.88
N PRO A 452 -4.78 24.75 -4.80
CA PRO A 452 -4.64 23.33 -4.57
C PRO A 452 -3.22 22.96 -4.12
N ALA A 453 -3.09 22.20 -3.04
CA ALA A 453 -1.80 21.94 -2.40
C ALA A 453 -1.22 20.56 -2.76
N PHE A 454 0.12 20.42 -2.65
CA PHE A 454 0.75 19.11 -2.52
C PHE A 454 0.63 18.66 -1.07
N VAL A 455 0.03 17.50 -0.86
CA VAL A 455 -0.22 16.91 0.45
C VAL A 455 0.46 15.56 0.60
N ALA A 456 0.48 14.77 -0.48
CA ALA A 456 1.15 13.49 -0.50
C ALA A 456 2.64 13.62 -0.08
N PRO A 457 3.17 12.70 0.72
CA PRO A 457 2.62 11.38 1.05
C PRO A 457 1.71 11.35 2.30
N HIS A 458 1.41 12.49 2.94
CA HIS A 458 0.45 12.57 4.03
C HIS A 458 -0.97 12.22 3.53
N GLN A 459 -1.76 11.53 4.37
CA GLN A 459 -3.15 11.17 4.11
C GLN A 459 -4.07 11.93 5.06
N PRO A 460 -4.69 13.02 4.61
CA PRO A 460 -5.73 13.71 5.40
C PRO A 460 -7.03 12.94 5.30
N ARG A 461 -7.28 12.10 6.31
CA ARG A 461 -8.35 11.09 6.31
C ARG A 461 -9.74 11.70 6.22
N LEU A 462 -10.00 12.76 6.99
CA LEU A 462 -11.28 13.45 6.98
C LEU A 462 -11.55 14.16 5.65
N ASP A 463 -10.54 14.89 5.11
CA ASP A 463 -10.68 15.59 3.81
C ASP A 463 -11.03 14.64 2.67
N TRP A 464 -10.41 13.43 2.67
CA TRP A 464 -10.70 12.38 1.70
C TRP A 464 -12.13 11.83 1.87
N GLN A 465 -12.56 11.56 3.10
CA GLN A 465 -13.90 11.06 3.36
C GLN A 465 -14.99 12.07 3.00
N MET A 466 -14.74 13.37 3.16
CA MET A 466 -15.65 14.41 2.71
C MET A 466 -15.92 14.37 1.20
N TRP A 467 -14.91 14.02 0.39
CA TRP A 467 -15.11 13.84 -1.06
C TRP A 467 -16.01 12.62 -1.36
N PHE A 468 -15.81 11.50 -0.66
CA PHE A 468 -16.68 10.33 -0.82
C PHE A 468 -18.11 10.62 -0.36
N ALA A 469 -18.27 11.33 0.75
CA ALA A 469 -19.58 11.73 1.24
C ALA A 469 -20.35 12.59 0.20
N ALA A 470 -19.64 13.48 -0.50
CA ALA A 470 -20.25 14.32 -1.53
C ALA A 470 -20.73 13.54 -2.77
N LEU A 471 -20.28 12.29 -2.98
CA LEU A 471 -20.77 11.43 -4.06
C LEU A 471 -22.13 10.77 -3.77
N GLY A 472 -22.63 10.88 -2.55
CA GLY A 472 -23.87 10.27 -2.08
C GLY A 472 -24.71 11.18 -1.21
N ASP A 473 -25.49 10.58 -0.32
CA ASP A 473 -26.37 11.26 0.65
C ASP A 473 -25.77 11.10 2.06
N TYR A 474 -26.00 12.09 2.94
CA TYR A 474 -25.55 12.05 4.34
C TYR A 474 -26.12 10.85 5.12
N ARG A 475 -27.30 10.31 4.74
CA ARG A 475 -27.90 9.13 5.36
C ARG A 475 -27.09 7.87 5.11
N GLY A 476 -26.39 7.79 3.97
CA GLY A 476 -25.46 6.73 3.65
C GLY A 476 -24.08 6.86 4.32
N ASN A 477 -23.86 7.98 5.05
CA ASN A 477 -22.60 8.32 5.69
C ASN A 477 -22.77 8.61 7.19
N PRO A 478 -23.00 7.59 8.05
CA PRO A 478 -23.25 7.80 9.49
C PRO A 478 -22.13 8.57 10.19
N TRP A 479 -20.87 8.35 9.78
CA TRP A 479 -19.72 9.08 10.30
C TRP A 479 -19.84 10.60 10.09
N PHE A 480 -20.48 11.05 8.99
CA PHE A 480 -20.67 12.47 8.71
C PHE A 480 -21.62 13.12 9.72
N VAL A 481 -22.69 12.43 10.08
CA VAL A 481 -23.63 12.91 11.13
C VAL A 481 -22.90 13.01 12.46
N ASN A 482 -22.11 11.99 12.85
CA ASN A 482 -21.29 12.04 14.06
C ASN A 482 -20.27 13.20 14.03
N PHE A 483 -19.65 13.45 12.87
CA PHE A 483 -18.78 14.62 12.70
C PHE A 483 -19.50 15.94 13.03
N LEU A 484 -20.74 16.15 12.53
CA LEU A 484 -21.54 17.32 12.86
C LEU A 484 -21.88 17.38 14.34
N VAL A 485 -22.23 16.25 14.97
CA VAL A 485 -22.46 16.14 16.42
C VAL A 485 -21.25 16.60 17.19
N ARG A 486 -20.06 16.09 16.84
CA ARG A 486 -18.80 16.47 17.51
C ARG A 486 -18.44 17.95 17.32
N LEU A 487 -18.73 18.53 16.16
CA LEU A 487 -18.58 19.98 15.94
C LEU A 487 -19.54 20.79 16.83
N ALA A 488 -20.80 20.36 16.95
CA ALA A 488 -21.80 21.00 17.81
C ALA A 488 -21.43 20.89 19.30
N GLN A 489 -20.77 19.82 19.71
CA GLN A 489 -20.23 19.65 21.06
C GLN A 489 -18.92 20.41 21.28
N GLY A 490 -18.27 20.92 20.22
CA GLY A 490 -16.99 21.63 20.29
C GLY A 490 -15.80 20.72 20.62
N SER A 491 -15.84 19.43 20.20
CA SER A 491 -14.74 18.48 20.44
C SER A 491 -13.41 19.04 19.94
N PRO A 492 -12.42 19.26 20.82
CA PRO A 492 -11.10 19.80 20.44
C PRO A 492 -10.36 18.89 19.47
N GLU A 493 -10.51 17.57 19.64
CA GLU A 493 -9.84 16.54 18.82
C GLU A 493 -10.35 16.56 17.39
N VAL A 494 -11.66 16.76 17.20
CA VAL A 494 -12.28 16.86 15.88
C VAL A 494 -11.98 18.22 15.25
N LEU A 495 -12.04 19.31 16.02
CA LEU A 495 -11.67 20.65 15.57
C LEU A 495 -10.21 20.72 15.12
N ALA A 496 -9.30 19.96 15.75
CA ALA A 496 -7.89 19.84 15.35
C ALA A 496 -7.70 19.22 13.97
N LEU A 497 -8.69 18.50 13.42
CA LEU A 497 -8.67 18.00 12.03
C LEU A 497 -8.91 19.09 11.00
N LEU A 498 -9.55 20.20 11.39
CA LEU A 498 -9.89 21.32 10.55
C LEU A 498 -8.75 22.35 10.50
N ARG A 499 -8.81 23.23 9.52
CA ARG A 499 -7.86 24.35 9.38
C ARG A 499 -8.23 25.52 10.28
N GLU A 500 -9.51 25.87 10.30
CA GLU A 500 -10.03 27.01 11.04
C GLU A 500 -11.33 26.62 11.72
N ASN A 501 -11.46 27.02 12.98
CA ASN A 501 -12.68 26.97 13.76
C ASN A 501 -13.25 28.40 13.85
N PRO A 502 -14.38 28.71 13.19
CA PRO A 502 -14.98 30.06 13.26
C PRO A 502 -15.66 30.36 14.60
N PHE A 503 -15.72 29.39 15.52
CA PHE A 503 -16.34 29.49 16.83
C PHE A 503 -15.38 29.09 17.96
N PRO A 504 -14.30 29.86 18.21
CA PRO A 504 -13.25 29.43 19.15
C PRO A 504 -13.70 29.45 20.62
N GLU A 505 -14.66 30.33 21.00
CA GLU A 505 -15.11 30.48 22.39
C GLU A 505 -16.21 29.49 22.77
N LYS A 506 -17.21 29.34 21.92
CA LYS A 506 -18.37 28.47 22.13
C LYS A 506 -18.83 27.87 20.82
N PRO A 507 -19.21 26.59 20.78
CA PRO A 507 -19.77 25.95 19.59
C PRO A 507 -21.03 26.72 19.11
N PRO A 508 -21.31 26.70 17.78
CA PRO A 508 -22.47 27.36 17.23
C PRO A 508 -23.77 26.67 17.66
N ARG A 509 -24.85 27.43 17.75
CA ARG A 509 -26.18 26.87 18.08
C ARG A 509 -26.78 26.04 16.97
N TYR A 510 -26.41 26.34 15.72
CA TYR A 510 -26.95 25.72 14.52
C TYR A 510 -25.80 25.33 13.59
N LEU A 511 -25.91 24.14 12.99
CA LEU A 511 -25.03 23.65 11.93
C LEU A 511 -25.88 23.34 10.70
N ARG A 512 -25.34 23.61 9.52
CA ARG A 512 -25.87 23.13 8.24
C ARG A 512 -24.74 22.71 7.34
N SER A 513 -25.07 21.90 6.33
CA SER A 513 -24.09 21.50 5.32
C SER A 513 -24.65 21.85 3.95
N VAL A 514 -23.89 22.65 3.22
CA VAL A 514 -24.29 23.16 1.90
C VAL A 514 -23.47 22.46 0.83
N LEU A 515 -24.14 21.98 -0.21
CA LEU A 515 -23.53 21.36 -1.38
C LEU A 515 -23.24 22.40 -2.44
N TYR A 516 -22.02 22.43 -2.89
CA TYR A 516 -21.56 23.26 -4.02
C TYR A 516 -20.98 22.38 -5.12
N GLU A 517 -21.14 22.83 -6.36
CA GLU A 517 -20.38 22.30 -7.50
C GLU A 517 -19.20 23.23 -7.76
N TYR A 518 -18.00 22.64 -7.81
CA TYR A 518 -16.74 23.36 -8.02
C TYR A 518 -16.18 23.05 -9.41
N HIS A 519 -15.60 24.07 -10.04
CA HIS A 519 -14.85 23.93 -11.27
C HIS A 519 -13.53 24.68 -11.18
N PHE A 520 -12.52 24.19 -11.86
CA PHE A 520 -11.31 24.97 -12.05
C PHE A 520 -11.60 26.23 -12.89
N THR A 521 -10.94 27.31 -12.56
CA THR A 521 -10.94 28.54 -13.37
C THR A 521 -10.00 28.37 -14.56
N ASP A 522 -10.15 29.23 -15.56
CA ASP A 522 -9.18 29.39 -16.64
C ASP A 522 -8.06 30.39 -16.29
N PHE A 523 -7.08 30.52 -17.16
CA PHE A 523 -5.96 31.46 -16.98
C PHE A 523 -6.42 32.91 -16.84
N ALA A 524 -7.41 33.35 -17.63
CA ALA A 524 -7.90 34.73 -17.63
C ALA A 524 -8.59 35.07 -16.31
N THR A 525 -9.50 34.21 -15.85
CA THR A 525 -10.20 34.38 -14.56
C THR A 525 -9.21 34.37 -13.39
N ARG A 526 -8.25 33.44 -13.40
CA ARG A 526 -7.23 33.37 -12.35
C ARG A 526 -6.35 34.62 -12.31
N GLN A 527 -5.96 35.17 -13.48
CA GLN A 527 -5.17 36.38 -13.55
C GLN A 527 -5.93 37.61 -13.06
N ALA A 528 -7.23 37.69 -13.38
CA ALA A 528 -8.06 38.83 -13.02
C ALA A 528 -8.51 38.82 -11.56
N ALA A 529 -8.95 37.66 -11.02
CA ALA A 529 -9.57 37.55 -9.69
C ALA A 529 -8.67 36.85 -8.65
N GLY A 530 -7.62 36.16 -9.07
CA GLY A 530 -6.79 35.31 -8.19
C GLY A 530 -7.44 33.97 -7.85
N ASP A 531 -8.59 33.67 -8.41
CA ASP A 531 -9.39 32.49 -8.07
C ASP A 531 -8.87 31.23 -8.77
N TRP A 532 -8.65 30.17 -8.02
CA TRP A 532 -8.33 28.82 -8.53
C TRP A 532 -9.58 28.03 -8.86
N TRP A 533 -10.70 28.35 -8.17
CA TRP A 533 -11.97 27.68 -8.27
C TRP A 533 -13.10 28.68 -8.51
N ARG A 534 -14.09 28.26 -9.26
CA ARG A 534 -15.45 28.84 -9.24
C ARG A 534 -16.38 27.83 -8.60
N ARG A 535 -17.38 28.28 -7.89
CA ARG A 535 -18.37 27.40 -7.24
C ARG A 535 -19.79 27.89 -7.45
N GLU A 536 -20.70 26.94 -7.54
CA GLU A 536 -22.13 27.18 -7.66
C GLU A 536 -22.87 26.44 -6.54
N ARG A 537 -23.77 27.11 -5.84
CA ARG A 537 -24.57 26.49 -4.78
C ARG A 537 -25.62 25.57 -5.39
N LYS A 538 -25.67 24.29 -4.98
CA LYS A 538 -26.66 23.30 -5.45
C LYS A 538 -27.81 23.09 -4.45
N GLY A 539 -27.60 23.28 -3.15
CA GLY A 539 -28.63 23.11 -2.13
C GLY A 539 -28.03 22.74 -0.78
N LEU A 540 -28.87 22.19 0.10
CA LEU A 540 -28.40 21.61 1.36
C LEU A 540 -28.03 20.15 1.16
N TYR A 541 -26.84 19.77 1.63
CA TYR A 541 -26.43 18.38 1.72
C TYR A 541 -27.08 17.69 2.93
N CYS A 542 -26.99 18.34 4.09
CA CYS A 542 -27.65 17.94 5.32
C CYS A 542 -28.50 19.11 5.84
N PRO A 543 -29.75 18.88 6.28
CA PRO A 543 -30.60 19.91 6.87
C PRO A 543 -29.92 20.60 8.04
N GLU A 544 -30.46 21.74 8.41
CA GLU A 544 -30.06 22.46 9.61
C GLU A 544 -30.31 21.59 10.86
N MET A 545 -29.31 21.51 11.73
CA MET A 545 -29.36 20.78 12.99
C MET A 545 -29.05 21.72 14.16
N SER A 546 -29.63 21.44 15.32
CA SER A 546 -29.31 22.11 16.58
C SER A 546 -28.95 21.05 17.65
N LEU A 547 -28.12 21.39 18.63
CA LEU A 547 -27.76 20.50 19.74
C LEU A 547 -29.00 19.92 20.45
N ARG A 548 -30.06 20.70 20.63
CA ARG A 548 -31.31 20.23 21.26
C ARG A 548 -32.03 19.13 20.50
N GLN A 549 -31.81 19.03 19.18
CA GLN A 549 -32.38 17.96 18.32
C GLN A 549 -31.51 16.71 18.32
N ILE A 550 -30.22 16.88 18.63
CA ILE A 550 -29.24 15.80 18.64
C ILE A 550 -29.32 15.00 19.96
N ASP A 551 -29.50 15.68 21.10
CA ASP A 551 -29.62 15.04 22.44
C ASP A 551 -30.97 14.33 22.66
N GLY A 552 -31.93 14.46 21.74
CA GLY A 552 -33.26 13.87 21.80
C GLY A 552 -33.44 12.57 20.97
N HIS A 553 -32.41 12.07 20.39
CA HIS A 553 -32.34 10.78 19.71
C HIS A 553 -31.20 9.92 20.30
#